data_aa339c3119492961f7e5cac4ee4d2d65
#
_entry.id   aa339c3119492961f7e5cac4ee4d2d65
#
_cell.length_a   1.000
_cell.length_b   1.000
_cell.length_c   1.000
_cell.angle_alpha   90.00
_cell.angle_beta   90.00
_cell.angle_gamma   90.00
#
_symmetry.space_group_name_H-M   'P 1'
#
loop_
_entity.id
_entity.type
_entity.pdbx_description
1 polymer ?
#
loop_
_entity_poly.entity_id
_entity_poly.type
_entity_poly.pdbx_seq_one_letter_code
_entity_poly.pdbx_strand_id
1 'polypeptide(L)'
;MWKTQRSTVKGYFLAGGQMVWWPVGASLFASNVGSGHFIGLAGSGAASGIAATAYEWNGMFCVLVLAWLFLPIYIAAGVTTMPEYLRKRFGGKRIQMFLAILYLFIYIFTKISVDMYAGALFIQQALHWDLYIAVVGLLAVTALYTVAGGLAAVIYTDALQTLIMLIGAVTLMVFSFVEVGGLEGLQTKYFDAIPSTRKENSSCGLPREDAFHIFRDPVNSDLPWPGVLVGMTIPSLWYWCTDQVIVQRSLAAKNLSHAKGGSLMTSYLKILPLFMMVMPGMISRILFPDLVACADAEICRKICGNPSGCSDIAYPKLVIELLPVGLRGLMMSVMIAALMSSLTSIFNSASTIFTMDLWKHFRPRCSEWELMIVGRVFVLLLTVVSILWIPLVQAGQGGQLFIYIQSISSYLQPPVAMVFILGCFWKRANEKGAFWGLVIGLLLGVIRLVLDFIYPEPQCGETDLRPGVVKYMHYLYFSMVLAAISTLTVLVVSMLTEPPTEEMVRHPFRFLLMPREVRDQLGSSPPSQAQFFLISNLNLSSFMLCSSLSVRPIVDTENIPL
;
A
#
# COMPACT_ATOMS: atom_id res chain seq x y z
N MET A 1 3.72 24.68 -9.44
CA MET A 1 5.01 24.37 -10.08
C MET A 1 6.06 25.50 -9.96
N TRP A 2 5.74 26.76 -10.14
CA TRP A 2 6.71 27.89 -10.22
C TRP A 2 7.36 28.27 -8.89
N LYS A 3 6.80 27.92 -7.74
CA LYS A 3 7.29 28.31 -6.41
C LYS A 3 8.13 27.22 -5.68
N THR A 4 8.33 26.05 -6.27
CA THR A 4 9.06 24.97 -5.62
C THR A 4 10.54 25.00 -5.95
N GLN A 5 11.39 24.98 -4.93
CA GLN A 5 12.85 24.89 -5.09
C GLN A 5 13.21 23.48 -5.58
N ARG A 6 13.47 23.33 -6.89
CA ARG A 6 13.81 22.05 -7.54
C ARG A 6 15.31 21.92 -7.83
N SER A 7 16.11 22.88 -7.39
CA SER A 7 17.55 22.92 -7.64
C SER A 7 18.37 22.12 -6.64
N THR A 8 17.75 21.66 -5.55
CA THR A 8 18.41 20.88 -4.49
C THR A 8 17.79 19.48 -4.37
N VAL A 9 18.59 18.51 -3.94
CA VAL A 9 18.14 17.13 -3.65
C VAL A 9 16.96 17.12 -2.66
N LYS A 10 17.05 17.90 -1.58
CA LYS A 10 15.97 18.01 -0.59
C LYS A 10 14.71 18.65 -1.18
N GLY A 11 14.85 19.63 -2.07
CA GLY A 11 13.71 20.26 -2.76
C GLY A 11 13.01 19.32 -3.73
N TYR A 12 13.78 18.53 -4.48
CA TYR A 12 13.24 17.62 -5.50
C TYR A 12 12.64 16.34 -4.88
N PHE A 13 13.36 15.66 -3.97
CA PHE A 13 12.93 14.37 -3.41
C PHE A 13 12.12 14.45 -2.11
N LEU A 14 12.19 15.56 -1.35
CA LEU A 14 11.46 15.77 -0.10
C LEU A 14 10.58 17.03 -0.09
N ALA A 15 10.29 17.61 -1.25
CA ALA A 15 9.46 18.82 -1.37
C ALA A 15 9.92 19.98 -0.46
N GLY A 16 11.22 20.03 -0.12
CA GLY A 16 11.80 21.03 0.77
C GLY A 16 11.38 20.92 2.25
N GLY A 17 10.57 19.95 2.63
CA GLY A 17 10.03 19.83 3.99
C GLY A 17 9.08 20.97 4.36
N GLN A 18 8.18 21.38 3.46
CA GLN A 18 7.28 22.53 3.64
C GLN A 18 5.80 22.19 3.48
N MET A 19 5.47 20.91 3.32
CA MET A 19 4.09 20.48 3.07
C MET A 19 3.23 20.58 4.33
N VAL A 20 2.02 21.14 4.18
CA VAL A 20 1.01 21.22 5.23
C VAL A 20 0.22 19.91 5.31
N TRP A 21 -0.57 19.71 6.37
CA TRP A 21 -1.23 18.44 6.70
C TRP A 21 -2.20 17.93 5.63
N TRP A 22 -3.00 18.83 5.01
CA TRP A 22 -4.05 18.40 4.08
C TRP A 22 -3.52 17.86 2.73
N PRO A 23 -2.50 18.46 2.06
CA PRO A 23 -1.94 17.83 0.87
C PRO A 23 -1.19 16.54 1.18
N VAL A 24 -0.53 16.46 2.36
CA VAL A 24 0.12 15.23 2.80
C VAL A 24 -0.91 14.12 2.99
N GLY A 25 -2.01 14.40 3.69
CA GLY A 25 -3.07 13.42 3.90
C GLY A 25 -3.75 12.99 2.61
N ALA A 26 -4.07 13.93 1.74
CA ALA A 26 -4.63 13.63 0.42
C ALA A 26 -3.66 12.78 -0.42
N SER A 27 -2.37 13.13 -0.43
CA SER A 27 -1.36 12.38 -1.16
C SER A 27 -1.11 10.97 -0.58
N LEU A 28 -1.16 10.81 0.74
CA LEU A 28 -1.11 9.48 1.37
C LEU A 28 -2.31 8.62 0.95
N PHE A 29 -3.50 9.18 0.90
CA PHE A 29 -4.69 8.48 0.43
C PHE A 29 -4.60 8.13 -1.05
N ALA A 30 -4.32 9.10 -1.93
CA ALA A 30 -4.23 8.90 -3.37
C ALA A 30 -3.09 7.94 -3.79
N SER A 31 -1.97 7.93 -3.06
CA SER A 31 -0.86 7.00 -3.33
C SER A 31 -1.17 5.57 -2.95
N ASN A 32 -2.14 5.37 -2.06
CA ASN A 32 -2.59 4.04 -1.66
C ASN A 32 -3.78 3.60 -2.49
N VAL A 33 -4.80 4.45 -2.68
CA VAL A 33 -6.00 4.14 -3.44
C VAL A 33 -5.73 4.36 -4.93
N GLY A 34 -5.11 3.38 -5.57
CA GLY A 34 -4.86 3.33 -7.00
C GLY A 34 -5.97 2.66 -7.79
N SER A 35 -5.75 2.48 -9.09
CA SER A 35 -6.67 1.75 -9.98
C SER A 35 -6.93 0.32 -9.52
N GLY A 36 -5.93 -0.33 -8.91
CA GLY A 36 -6.05 -1.67 -8.33
C GLY A 36 -7.12 -1.78 -7.23
N HIS A 37 -7.40 -0.71 -6.49
CA HIS A 37 -8.48 -0.68 -5.50
C HIS A 37 -9.85 -0.62 -6.16
N PHE A 38 -10.03 0.25 -7.16
CA PHE A 38 -11.30 0.37 -7.86
C PHE A 38 -11.69 -0.91 -8.60
N ILE A 39 -10.71 -1.59 -9.18
CA ILE A 39 -10.94 -2.84 -9.89
C ILE A 39 -10.95 -4.03 -8.92
N GLY A 40 -9.86 -4.23 -8.22
CA GLY A 40 -9.64 -5.44 -7.43
C GLY A 40 -10.46 -5.49 -6.14
N LEU A 41 -10.56 -4.39 -5.39
CA LEU A 41 -11.34 -4.38 -4.15
C LEU A 41 -12.85 -4.46 -4.42
N ALA A 42 -13.34 -3.80 -5.49
CA ALA A 42 -14.73 -3.94 -5.92
C ALA A 42 -15.00 -5.35 -6.48
N GLY A 43 -14.06 -5.93 -7.22
CA GLY A 43 -14.11 -7.30 -7.69
C GLY A 43 -14.19 -8.30 -6.53
N SER A 44 -13.38 -8.11 -5.49
CA SER A 44 -13.46 -8.93 -4.27
C SER A 44 -14.76 -8.72 -3.52
N GLY A 45 -15.32 -7.49 -3.50
CA GLY A 45 -16.66 -7.22 -2.99
C GLY A 45 -17.72 -8.00 -3.73
N ALA A 46 -17.68 -8.01 -5.07
CA ALA A 46 -18.61 -8.76 -5.90
C ALA A 46 -18.52 -10.28 -5.69
N ALA A 47 -17.31 -10.81 -5.56
CA ALA A 47 -17.07 -12.25 -5.40
C ALA A 47 -17.34 -12.74 -3.98
N SER A 48 -16.84 -12.01 -2.98
CA SER A 48 -16.75 -12.48 -1.59
C SER A 48 -17.52 -11.63 -0.59
N GLY A 49 -18.08 -10.48 -0.95
CA GLY A 49 -18.81 -9.60 -0.04
C GLY A 49 -17.93 -8.63 0.74
N ILE A 50 -18.39 -8.17 1.93
CA ILE A 50 -17.77 -7.04 2.65
C ILE A 50 -16.43 -7.35 3.32
N ALA A 51 -16.03 -8.61 3.46
CA ALA A 51 -14.83 -9.00 4.20
C ALA A 51 -13.53 -8.39 3.64
N ALA A 52 -13.47 -8.12 2.34
CA ALA A 52 -12.34 -7.45 1.69
C ALA A 52 -12.07 -6.04 2.27
N THR A 53 -13.06 -5.40 2.90
CA THR A 53 -12.91 -4.11 3.60
C THR A 53 -11.91 -4.18 4.76
N ALA A 54 -11.69 -5.36 5.32
CA ALA A 54 -10.75 -5.56 6.42
C ALA A 54 -9.33 -5.09 6.08
N TYR A 55 -8.91 -5.19 4.80
CA TYR A 55 -7.62 -4.67 4.33
C TYR A 55 -7.52 -3.15 4.48
N GLU A 56 -8.59 -2.44 4.12
CA GLU A 56 -8.62 -0.98 4.21
C GLU A 56 -8.67 -0.50 5.66
N TRP A 57 -9.48 -1.16 6.49
CA TRP A 57 -9.60 -0.81 7.91
C TRP A 57 -8.35 -1.17 8.71
N ASN A 58 -7.66 -2.25 8.36
CA ASN A 58 -6.33 -2.54 8.92
C ASN A 58 -5.33 -1.42 8.59
N GLY A 59 -5.31 -0.94 7.34
CA GLY A 59 -4.51 0.20 6.91
C GLY A 59 -4.81 1.49 7.67
N MET A 60 -6.07 1.71 8.07
CA MET A 60 -6.50 2.83 8.90
C MET A 60 -5.74 2.89 10.23
N PHE A 61 -5.58 1.74 10.91
CA PHE A 61 -4.82 1.67 12.16
C PHE A 61 -3.31 1.76 11.92
N CYS A 62 -2.80 1.11 10.88
CA CYS A 62 -1.36 1.11 10.59
C CYS A 62 -0.83 2.51 10.21
N VAL A 63 -1.60 3.36 9.55
CA VAL A 63 -1.18 4.74 9.27
C VAL A 63 -1.10 5.59 10.55
N LEU A 64 -1.90 5.29 11.57
CA LEU A 64 -1.78 5.91 12.88
C LEU A 64 -0.51 5.41 13.60
N VAL A 65 -0.21 4.12 13.51
CA VAL A 65 1.06 3.54 14.03
C VAL A 65 2.27 4.23 13.38
N LEU A 66 2.26 4.46 12.06
CA LEU A 66 3.28 5.28 11.40
C LEU A 66 3.44 6.63 12.11
N ALA A 67 2.34 7.38 12.24
CA ALA A 67 2.37 8.77 12.70
C ALA A 67 2.84 8.94 14.15
N TRP A 68 2.51 8.00 15.03
CA TRP A 68 2.79 8.12 16.46
C TRP A 68 4.03 7.36 16.91
N LEU A 69 4.39 6.26 16.24
CA LEU A 69 5.52 5.42 16.65
C LEU A 69 6.74 5.56 15.72
N PHE A 70 6.58 5.42 14.42
CA PHE A 70 7.71 5.36 13.48
C PHE A 70 8.18 6.72 13.00
N LEU A 71 7.28 7.61 12.63
CA LEU A 71 7.62 8.89 12.04
C LEU A 71 8.49 9.79 12.93
N PRO A 72 8.24 9.88 14.25
CA PRO A 72 9.12 10.59 15.15
C PRO A 72 10.57 10.08 15.13
N ILE A 73 10.74 8.75 15.01
CA ILE A 73 12.07 8.11 14.94
C ILE A 73 12.76 8.48 13.62
N TYR A 74 12.05 8.44 12.51
CA TYR A 74 12.60 8.75 11.18
C TYR A 74 12.98 10.23 11.04
N ILE A 75 12.14 11.14 11.55
CA ILE A 75 12.43 12.58 11.56
C ILE A 75 13.67 12.86 12.43
N ALA A 76 13.76 12.26 13.62
CA ALA A 76 14.92 12.41 14.51
C ALA A 76 16.21 11.84 13.89
N ALA A 77 16.11 10.75 13.11
CA ALA A 77 17.25 10.18 12.39
C ALA A 77 17.68 11.02 11.17
N GLY A 78 16.86 11.97 10.71
CA GLY A 78 17.17 12.85 9.58
C GLY A 78 17.47 12.10 8.29
N VAL A 79 16.65 11.08 7.98
CA VAL A 79 16.82 10.21 6.81
C VAL A 79 15.98 10.69 5.63
N THR A 80 16.46 10.40 4.43
CA THR A 80 15.73 10.64 3.18
C THR A 80 15.07 9.36 2.68
N THR A 81 15.73 8.22 2.89
CA THR A 81 15.26 6.92 2.42
C THR A 81 15.21 5.90 3.55
N MET A 82 14.36 4.87 3.39
CA MET A 82 14.24 3.80 4.36
C MET A 82 15.48 2.89 4.40
N PRO A 83 16.13 2.54 3.27
CA PRO A 83 17.42 1.87 3.31
C PRO A 83 18.51 2.67 4.06
N GLU A 84 18.54 4.01 3.91
CA GLU A 84 19.44 4.87 4.67
C GLU A 84 19.20 4.79 6.18
N TYR A 85 17.91 4.67 6.61
CA TYR A 85 17.57 4.49 8.01
C TYR A 85 18.21 3.23 8.59
N LEU A 86 18.07 2.09 7.90
CA LEU A 86 18.66 0.83 8.36
C LEU A 86 20.20 0.90 8.40
N ARG A 87 20.83 1.59 7.45
CA ARG A 87 22.27 1.85 7.50
C ARG A 87 22.67 2.64 8.74
N LYS A 88 21.97 3.74 9.05
CA LYS A 88 22.24 4.55 10.26
C LYS A 88 22.02 3.75 11.54
N ARG A 89 20.99 2.87 11.55
CA ARG A 89 20.64 2.07 12.72
C ARG A 89 21.58 0.89 12.97
N PHE A 90 22.00 0.20 11.92
CA PHE A 90 22.79 -1.03 12.02
C PHE A 90 24.25 -0.87 11.59
N GLY A 91 24.63 0.24 10.96
CA GLY A 91 26.00 0.54 10.54
C GLY A 91 26.45 -0.14 9.25
N GLY A 92 25.72 -1.11 8.71
CA GLY A 92 26.12 -1.92 7.56
C GLY A 92 25.71 -1.35 6.21
N LYS A 93 26.63 -1.24 5.26
CA LYS A 93 26.31 -0.88 3.86
C LYS A 93 25.57 -2.01 3.14
N ARG A 94 25.78 -3.29 3.54
CA ARG A 94 25.16 -4.46 2.92
C ARG A 94 23.64 -4.42 3.03
N ILE A 95 23.12 -4.12 4.23
CA ILE A 95 21.67 -4.07 4.48
C ILE A 95 21.01 -2.95 3.68
N GLN A 96 21.68 -1.79 3.53
CA GLN A 96 21.18 -0.69 2.71
C GLN A 96 21.04 -1.08 1.25
N MET A 97 22.10 -1.66 0.67
CA MET A 97 22.12 -2.08 -0.73
C MET A 97 21.09 -3.18 -1.00
N PHE A 98 21.06 -4.18 -0.13
CA PHE A 98 20.11 -5.30 -0.25
C PHE A 98 18.66 -4.80 -0.21
N LEU A 99 18.33 -3.93 0.74
CA LEU A 99 16.98 -3.37 0.87
C LEU A 99 16.62 -2.45 -0.30
N ALA A 100 17.56 -1.63 -0.79
CA ALA A 100 17.33 -0.77 -1.95
C ALA A 100 17.00 -1.59 -3.20
N ILE A 101 17.76 -2.66 -3.46
CA ILE A 101 17.49 -3.58 -4.58
C ILE A 101 16.14 -4.27 -4.41
N LEU A 102 15.84 -4.75 -3.20
CA LEU A 102 14.57 -5.41 -2.90
C LEU A 102 13.36 -4.48 -3.13
N TYR A 103 13.45 -3.24 -2.68
CA TYR A 103 12.36 -2.27 -2.89
C TYR A 103 12.15 -1.97 -4.36
N LEU A 104 13.21 -1.78 -5.14
CA LEU A 104 13.10 -1.59 -6.58
C LEU A 104 12.47 -2.81 -7.26
N PHE A 105 12.85 -4.01 -6.84
CA PHE A 105 12.24 -5.25 -7.33
C PHE A 105 10.74 -5.30 -7.05
N ILE A 106 10.33 -5.06 -5.79
CA ILE A 106 8.90 -5.03 -5.40
C ILE A 106 8.14 -3.95 -6.19
N TYR A 107 8.74 -2.77 -6.39
CA TYR A 107 8.09 -1.69 -7.12
C TYR A 107 7.85 -2.03 -8.58
N ILE A 108 8.85 -2.56 -9.26
CA ILE A 108 8.76 -2.88 -10.69
C ILE A 108 7.81 -4.07 -10.90
N PHE A 109 8.06 -5.17 -10.19
CA PHE A 109 7.41 -6.45 -10.48
C PHE A 109 6.06 -6.63 -9.81
N THR A 110 5.72 -5.85 -8.79
CA THR A 110 4.45 -5.95 -8.09
C THR A 110 3.62 -4.68 -8.26
N LYS A 111 4.06 -3.56 -7.72
CA LYS A 111 3.22 -2.35 -7.62
C LYS A 111 2.90 -1.72 -8.97
N ILE A 112 3.92 -1.43 -9.79
CA ILE A 112 3.72 -0.79 -11.11
C ILE A 112 2.90 -1.70 -12.01
N SER A 113 3.25 -2.98 -12.05
CA SER A 113 2.60 -3.97 -12.92
C SER A 113 1.12 -4.10 -12.64
N VAL A 114 0.75 -4.18 -11.38
CA VAL A 114 -0.64 -4.32 -10.95
C VAL A 114 -1.46 -3.07 -11.23
N ASP A 115 -0.95 -1.89 -10.88
CA ASP A 115 -1.65 -0.63 -11.12
C ASP A 115 -1.85 -0.39 -12.62
N MET A 116 -0.84 -0.72 -13.44
CA MET A 116 -0.94 -0.62 -14.90
C MET A 116 -2.00 -1.56 -15.47
N TYR A 117 -2.00 -2.82 -15.04
CA TYR A 117 -2.98 -3.80 -15.51
C TYR A 117 -4.41 -3.39 -15.14
N ALA A 118 -4.64 -2.99 -13.88
CA ALA A 118 -5.96 -2.54 -13.43
C ALA A 118 -6.44 -1.30 -14.21
N GLY A 119 -5.56 -0.31 -14.39
CA GLY A 119 -5.90 0.89 -15.16
C GLY A 119 -6.17 0.59 -16.63
N ALA A 120 -5.39 -0.28 -17.24
CA ALA A 120 -5.54 -0.68 -18.63
C ALA A 120 -6.82 -1.52 -18.86
N LEU A 121 -7.17 -2.41 -17.93
CA LEU A 121 -8.41 -3.17 -17.96
C LEU A 121 -9.64 -2.25 -17.98
N PHE A 122 -9.63 -1.19 -17.15
CA PHE A 122 -10.72 -0.22 -17.13
C PHE A 122 -10.82 0.55 -18.47
N ILE A 123 -9.70 1.02 -19.01
CA ILE A 123 -9.68 1.76 -20.28
C ILE A 123 -10.14 0.87 -21.44
N GLN A 124 -9.69 -0.38 -21.46
CA GLN A 124 -10.12 -1.35 -22.46
C GLN A 124 -11.63 -1.60 -22.41
N GLN A 125 -12.20 -1.75 -21.23
CA GLN A 125 -13.64 -1.97 -21.04
C GLN A 125 -14.47 -0.71 -21.41
N ALA A 126 -13.95 0.47 -21.12
CA ALA A 126 -14.69 1.72 -21.30
C ALA A 126 -14.55 2.34 -22.69
N LEU A 127 -13.39 2.26 -23.33
CA LEU A 127 -13.08 2.90 -24.61
C LEU A 127 -12.86 1.91 -25.76
N HIS A 128 -12.80 0.61 -25.47
CA HIS A 128 -12.46 -0.44 -26.45
C HIS A 128 -11.12 -0.19 -27.18
N TRP A 129 -10.18 0.50 -26.49
CA TRP A 129 -8.84 0.71 -27.03
C TRP A 129 -7.97 -0.52 -26.82
N ASP A 130 -6.95 -0.66 -27.67
CA ASP A 130 -5.91 -1.65 -27.44
C ASP A 130 -5.17 -1.35 -26.12
N LEU A 131 -4.95 -2.41 -25.34
CA LEU A 131 -4.35 -2.34 -24.01
C LEU A 131 -2.99 -1.63 -24.04
N TYR A 132 -2.16 -1.95 -25.03
CA TYR A 132 -0.81 -1.39 -25.14
C TYR A 132 -0.82 0.10 -25.43
N ILE A 133 -1.70 0.56 -26.32
CA ILE A 133 -1.84 1.98 -26.66
C ILE A 133 -2.25 2.77 -25.41
N ALA A 134 -3.23 2.27 -24.66
CA ALA A 134 -3.70 2.89 -23.44
C ALA A 134 -2.59 3.02 -22.39
N VAL A 135 -1.85 1.93 -22.14
CA VAL A 135 -0.76 1.89 -21.15
C VAL A 135 0.38 2.82 -21.57
N VAL A 136 0.83 2.75 -22.82
CA VAL A 136 1.94 3.61 -23.32
C VAL A 136 1.59 5.08 -23.19
N GLY A 137 0.37 5.47 -23.58
CA GLY A 137 -0.11 6.85 -23.46
C GLY A 137 -0.11 7.35 -22.01
N LEU A 138 -0.66 6.55 -21.09
CA LEU A 138 -0.69 6.87 -19.66
C LEU A 138 0.70 6.97 -19.04
N LEU A 139 1.58 6.02 -19.34
CA LEU A 139 2.95 6.02 -18.83
C LEU A 139 3.76 7.20 -19.36
N ALA A 140 3.58 7.57 -20.63
CA ALA A 140 4.26 8.72 -21.20
C ALA A 140 3.87 10.02 -20.47
N VAL A 141 2.57 10.24 -20.23
CA VAL A 141 2.07 11.41 -19.50
C VAL A 141 2.57 11.39 -18.05
N THR A 142 2.49 10.24 -17.39
CA THR A 142 2.93 10.05 -16.00
C THR A 142 4.44 10.31 -15.85
N ALA A 143 5.26 9.76 -16.74
CA ALA A 143 6.70 9.98 -16.73
C ALA A 143 7.04 11.46 -16.98
N LEU A 144 6.39 12.09 -17.94
CA LEU A 144 6.64 13.50 -18.29
C LEU A 144 6.45 14.41 -17.07
N TYR A 145 5.33 14.29 -16.37
CA TYR A 145 5.09 15.19 -15.26
C TYR A 145 5.87 14.81 -13.99
N THR A 146 6.22 13.53 -13.78
CA THR A 146 7.10 13.10 -12.68
C THR A 146 8.50 13.66 -12.87
N VAL A 147 9.06 13.54 -14.07
CA VAL A 147 10.38 14.07 -14.43
C VAL A 147 10.43 15.60 -14.28
N ALA A 148 9.37 16.29 -14.69
CA ALA A 148 9.32 17.76 -14.64
C ALA A 148 9.03 18.31 -13.23
N GLY A 149 8.28 17.57 -12.40
CA GLY A 149 7.64 18.11 -11.19
C GLY A 149 8.36 17.86 -9.86
N GLY A 150 8.95 16.68 -9.65
CA GLY A 150 9.44 16.23 -8.36
C GLY A 150 8.34 16.03 -7.31
N LEU A 151 8.70 15.66 -6.08
CA LEU A 151 7.75 15.27 -5.02
C LEU A 151 6.73 16.35 -4.67
N ALA A 152 7.10 17.62 -4.66
CA ALA A 152 6.17 18.71 -4.34
C ALA A 152 5.01 18.80 -5.36
N ALA A 153 5.31 18.64 -6.65
CA ALA A 153 4.27 18.63 -7.67
C ALA A 153 3.38 17.39 -7.53
N VAL A 154 3.98 16.23 -7.26
CA VAL A 154 3.23 14.97 -7.02
C VAL A 154 2.25 15.15 -5.86
N ILE A 155 2.65 15.69 -4.71
CA ILE A 155 1.78 15.86 -3.54
C ILE A 155 0.59 16.80 -3.85
N TYR A 156 0.80 17.90 -4.57
CA TYR A 156 -0.30 18.81 -4.93
C TYR A 156 -1.22 18.25 -6.02
N THR A 157 -0.68 17.52 -6.99
CA THR A 157 -1.52 16.82 -7.99
C THR A 157 -2.31 15.69 -7.36
N ASP A 158 -1.71 14.92 -6.42
CA ASP A 158 -2.40 13.90 -5.65
C ASP A 158 -3.58 14.47 -4.87
N ALA A 159 -3.45 15.68 -4.31
CA ALA A 159 -4.52 16.34 -3.58
C ALA A 159 -5.72 16.67 -4.49
N LEU A 160 -5.46 17.16 -5.72
CA LEU A 160 -6.50 17.38 -6.71
C LEU A 160 -7.12 16.06 -7.18
N GLN A 161 -6.30 15.06 -7.43
CA GLN A 161 -6.74 13.72 -7.84
C GLN A 161 -7.59 13.04 -6.76
N THR A 162 -7.23 13.19 -5.47
CA THR A 162 -8.06 12.73 -4.35
C THR A 162 -9.46 13.35 -4.39
N LEU A 163 -9.55 14.66 -4.63
CA LEU A 163 -10.85 15.34 -4.74
C LEU A 163 -11.69 14.77 -5.89
N ILE A 164 -11.09 14.60 -7.07
CA ILE A 164 -11.76 14.02 -8.23
C ILE A 164 -12.24 12.59 -7.94
N MET A 165 -11.37 11.77 -7.33
CA MET A 165 -11.69 10.39 -6.95
C MET A 165 -12.86 10.33 -5.97
N LEU A 166 -12.87 11.17 -4.94
CA LEU A 166 -13.95 11.21 -3.96
C LEU A 166 -15.28 11.63 -4.57
N ILE A 167 -15.29 12.69 -5.37
CA ILE A 167 -16.53 13.17 -6.04
C ILE A 167 -17.09 12.09 -6.96
N GLY A 168 -16.27 11.49 -7.82
CA GLY A 168 -16.75 10.48 -8.75
C GLY A 168 -17.19 9.20 -8.08
N ALA A 169 -16.41 8.69 -7.12
CA ALA A 169 -16.76 7.46 -6.41
C ALA A 169 -18.02 7.61 -5.55
N VAL A 170 -18.23 8.77 -4.88
CA VAL A 170 -19.48 9.07 -4.16
C VAL A 170 -20.64 9.17 -5.14
N THR A 171 -20.45 9.77 -6.31
CA THR A 171 -21.49 9.82 -7.33
C THR A 171 -21.93 8.42 -7.73
N LEU A 172 -20.99 7.53 -8.10
CA LEU A 172 -21.32 6.15 -8.46
C LEU A 172 -21.99 5.42 -7.30
N MET A 173 -21.49 5.60 -6.08
CA MET A 173 -22.09 5.01 -4.87
C MET A 173 -23.57 5.38 -4.75
N VAL A 174 -23.91 6.68 -4.85
CA VAL A 174 -25.31 7.14 -4.74
C VAL A 174 -26.19 6.50 -5.82
N PHE A 175 -25.77 6.53 -7.09
CA PHE A 175 -26.52 5.89 -8.19
C PHE A 175 -26.72 4.41 -7.94
N SER A 176 -25.67 3.70 -7.50
CA SER A 176 -25.72 2.27 -7.23
C SER A 176 -26.70 1.91 -6.11
N PHE A 177 -26.68 2.67 -5.00
CA PHE A 177 -27.60 2.42 -3.90
C PHE A 177 -29.06 2.76 -4.24
N VAL A 178 -29.29 3.80 -5.03
CA VAL A 178 -30.66 4.15 -5.49
C VAL A 178 -31.22 3.02 -6.36
N GLU A 179 -30.43 2.47 -7.27
CA GLU A 179 -30.88 1.41 -8.19
C GLU A 179 -31.24 0.11 -7.48
N VAL A 180 -30.48 -0.25 -6.44
CA VAL A 180 -30.73 -1.50 -5.68
C VAL A 180 -31.85 -1.35 -4.65
N GLY A 181 -32.16 -0.14 -4.22
CA GLY A 181 -33.14 0.13 -3.15
C GLY A 181 -32.49 0.28 -1.78
N GLY A 182 -31.29 0.87 -1.72
CA GLY A 182 -30.57 1.15 -0.49
C GLY A 182 -29.85 -0.06 0.11
N LEU A 183 -29.52 0.04 1.39
CA LEU A 183 -28.80 -1.02 2.10
C LEU A 183 -29.65 -2.27 2.31
N GLU A 184 -30.93 -2.13 2.55
CA GLU A 184 -31.88 -3.24 2.68
C GLU A 184 -32.01 -4.01 1.37
N GLY A 185 -32.13 -3.29 0.25
CA GLY A 185 -32.13 -3.90 -1.08
C GLY A 185 -30.83 -4.63 -1.41
N LEU A 186 -29.67 -4.10 -0.97
CA LEU A 186 -28.39 -4.78 -1.12
C LEU A 186 -28.37 -6.10 -0.34
N GLN A 187 -28.81 -6.11 0.91
CA GLN A 187 -28.80 -7.31 1.77
C GLN A 187 -29.74 -8.41 1.27
N THR A 188 -30.92 -8.04 0.82
CA THR A 188 -31.93 -9.01 0.36
C THR A 188 -31.60 -9.58 -1.02
N LYS A 189 -31.26 -8.73 -1.99
CA LYS A 189 -31.05 -9.14 -3.39
C LYS A 189 -29.68 -9.81 -3.64
N TYR A 190 -28.71 -9.62 -2.76
CA TYR A 190 -27.37 -10.18 -2.98
C TYR A 190 -27.37 -11.71 -3.02
N PHE A 191 -28.16 -12.35 -2.16
CA PHE A 191 -28.24 -13.81 -2.10
C PHE A 191 -29.00 -14.42 -3.27
N ASP A 192 -29.85 -13.64 -3.95
CA ASP A 192 -30.58 -14.05 -5.14
C ASP A 192 -29.76 -13.83 -6.44
N ALA A 193 -28.58 -13.22 -6.35
CA ALA A 193 -27.71 -12.90 -7.48
C ALA A 193 -26.92 -14.15 -7.95
N ILE A 194 -27.65 -15.12 -8.52
CA ILE A 194 -27.13 -16.40 -9.01
C ILE A 194 -27.05 -16.35 -10.54
N PRO A 195 -25.88 -16.66 -11.16
CA PRO A 195 -25.75 -16.64 -12.61
C PRO A 195 -26.56 -17.77 -13.27
N SER A 196 -27.25 -17.46 -14.38
CA SER A 196 -28.05 -18.42 -15.16
C SER A 196 -27.16 -19.49 -15.83
N THR A 197 -25.91 -19.19 -16.10
CA THR A 197 -24.91 -20.05 -16.76
C THR A 197 -24.30 -21.11 -15.85
N ARG A 198 -24.76 -21.22 -14.61
CA ARG A 198 -24.24 -22.15 -13.61
C ARG A 198 -24.60 -23.60 -13.98
N LYS A 199 -23.64 -24.53 -13.80
CA LYS A 199 -23.93 -25.97 -13.90
C LYS A 199 -24.81 -26.41 -12.73
N GLU A 200 -25.86 -27.21 -13.02
CA GLU A 200 -26.71 -27.79 -11.99
C GLU A 200 -25.88 -28.58 -10.98
N ASN A 201 -26.22 -28.47 -9.71
CA ASN A 201 -25.49 -29.08 -8.57
C ASN A 201 -24.06 -28.64 -8.33
N SER A 202 -23.61 -27.54 -8.93
CA SER A 202 -22.30 -26.91 -8.63
C SER A 202 -22.46 -25.80 -7.60
N SER A 203 -21.49 -25.66 -6.69
CA SER A 203 -21.37 -24.49 -5.78
C SER A 203 -20.77 -23.26 -6.46
N CYS A 204 -20.33 -23.39 -7.72
CA CYS A 204 -19.69 -22.33 -8.48
C CYS A 204 -20.66 -21.18 -8.78
N GLY A 205 -20.22 -19.94 -8.58
CA GLY A 205 -21.03 -18.75 -8.85
C GLY A 205 -22.08 -18.43 -7.78
N LEU A 206 -22.28 -19.27 -6.77
CA LEU A 206 -23.19 -18.95 -5.67
C LEU A 206 -22.66 -17.79 -4.83
N PRO A 207 -23.55 -16.89 -4.37
CA PRO A 207 -23.18 -15.91 -3.37
C PRO A 207 -22.84 -16.62 -2.05
N ARG A 208 -21.86 -16.11 -1.33
CA ARG A 208 -21.43 -16.68 -0.06
C ARG A 208 -22.45 -16.36 1.04
N GLU A 209 -22.73 -17.33 1.90
CA GLU A 209 -23.63 -17.15 3.07
C GLU A 209 -23.06 -16.13 4.07
N ASP A 210 -21.71 -16.06 4.20
CA ASP A 210 -21.01 -15.14 5.09
C ASP A 210 -20.61 -13.81 4.41
N ALA A 211 -21.25 -13.42 3.28
CA ALA A 211 -20.91 -12.25 2.48
C ALA A 211 -20.96 -10.93 3.27
N PHE A 212 -21.81 -10.81 4.29
CA PHE A 212 -21.94 -9.64 5.17
C PHE A 212 -21.18 -9.77 6.50
N HIS A 213 -20.32 -10.77 6.66
CA HIS A 213 -19.48 -10.96 7.82
C HIS A 213 -18.03 -10.58 7.51
N ILE A 214 -17.43 -9.70 8.34
CA ILE A 214 -16.01 -9.33 8.23
C ILE A 214 -15.12 -10.40 8.89
N PHE A 215 -15.56 -10.93 10.04
CA PHE A 215 -14.87 -12.00 10.76
C PHE A 215 -15.47 -13.34 10.37
N ARG A 216 -14.72 -14.11 9.62
CA ARG A 216 -15.15 -15.40 9.06
C ARG A 216 -14.49 -16.55 9.76
N ASP A 217 -14.95 -17.77 9.47
CA ASP A 217 -14.40 -19.01 10.04
C ASP A 217 -12.86 -19.03 10.00
N PRO A 218 -12.20 -19.43 11.11
CA PRO A 218 -10.74 -19.39 11.21
C PRO A 218 -10.02 -20.44 10.35
N VAL A 219 -10.70 -21.48 9.88
CA VAL A 219 -10.07 -22.61 9.18
C VAL A 219 -10.50 -22.71 7.72
N ASN A 220 -11.80 -22.60 7.45
CA ASN A 220 -12.37 -22.95 6.15
C ASN A 220 -12.79 -21.74 5.29
N SER A 221 -12.50 -20.52 5.72
CA SER A 221 -12.88 -19.32 4.96
C SER A 221 -11.75 -18.79 4.09
N ASP A 222 -12.15 -18.02 3.07
CA ASP A 222 -11.25 -17.26 2.18
C ASP A 222 -10.51 -16.12 2.91
N LEU A 223 -11.06 -15.62 4.02
CA LEU A 223 -10.44 -14.59 4.87
C LEU A 223 -10.60 -14.97 6.35
N PRO A 224 -9.79 -15.91 6.86
CA PRO A 224 -9.90 -16.39 8.24
C PRO A 224 -9.59 -15.26 9.23
N TRP A 225 -10.45 -15.04 10.24
CA TRP A 225 -10.36 -13.90 11.14
C TRP A 225 -9.02 -13.72 11.87
N PRO A 226 -8.29 -14.78 12.31
CA PRO A 226 -6.98 -14.58 12.92
C PRO A 226 -5.94 -14.10 11.91
N GLY A 227 -6.03 -14.60 10.65
CA GLY A 227 -5.22 -14.12 9.54
C GLY A 227 -5.49 -12.66 9.23
N VAL A 228 -6.77 -12.23 9.27
CA VAL A 228 -7.17 -10.83 9.08
C VAL A 228 -6.60 -9.93 10.17
N LEU A 229 -6.68 -10.33 11.45
CA LEU A 229 -6.20 -9.49 12.55
C LEU A 229 -4.68 -9.42 12.64
N VAL A 230 -3.98 -10.53 12.49
CA VAL A 230 -2.52 -10.61 12.72
C VAL A 230 -1.76 -10.75 11.41
N GLY A 231 -2.14 -11.72 10.58
CA GLY A 231 -1.42 -12.03 9.35
C GLY A 231 -1.42 -10.88 8.33
N MET A 232 -2.52 -10.14 8.24
CA MET A 232 -2.67 -8.95 7.39
C MET A 232 -1.97 -7.72 7.98
N THR A 233 -1.94 -7.59 9.32
CA THR A 233 -1.31 -6.43 9.99
C THR A 233 0.19 -6.37 9.71
N ILE A 234 0.87 -7.50 9.56
CA ILE A 234 2.31 -7.55 9.32
C ILE A 234 2.70 -6.92 7.97
N PRO A 235 2.17 -7.33 6.81
CA PRO A 235 2.41 -6.63 5.55
C PRO A 235 1.88 -5.19 5.55
N SER A 236 0.78 -4.90 6.26
CA SER A 236 0.28 -3.52 6.41
C SER A 236 1.26 -2.63 7.16
N LEU A 237 1.93 -3.13 8.19
CA LEU A 237 3.00 -2.39 8.89
C LEU A 237 4.18 -2.10 7.97
N TRP A 238 4.57 -3.05 7.11
CA TRP A 238 5.56 -2.76 6.08
C TRP A 238 5.08 -1.63 5.16
N TYR A 239 3.90 -1.76 4.60
CA TYR A 239 3.35 -0.82 3.62
C TYR A 239 3.22 0.60 4.18
N TRP A 240 2.64 0.75 5.37
CA TRP A 240 2.37 2.05 5.95
C TRP A 240 3.56 2.64 6.71
N CYS A 241 4.34 1.82 7.42
CA CYS A 241 5.36 2.31 8.34
C CYS A 241 6.78 2.29 7.77
N THR A 242 7.05 1.51 6.72
CA THR A 242 8.43 1.32 6.24
C THR A 242 8.59 1.53 4.74
N ASP A 243 7.51 1.48 3.95
CA ASP A 243 7.58 1.70 2.52
C ASP A 243 7.94 3.15 2.18
N GLN A 244 8.93 3.33 1.30
CA GLN A 244 9.41 4.64 0.86
C GLN A 244 8.27 5.48 0.26
N VAL A 245 7.34 4.88 -0.49
CA VAL A 245 6.22 5.58 -1.12
C VAL A 245 5.40 6.36 -0.10
N ILE A 246 5.11 5.77 1.04
CA ILE A 246 4.28 6.37 2.10
C ILE A 246 5.11 7.26 3.02
N VAL A 247 6.24 6.75 3.52
CA VAL A 247 7.07 7.46 4.50
C VAL A 247 7.65 8.75 3.92
N GLN A 248 8.08 8.76 2.66
CA GLN A 248 8.65 9.93 2.00
C GLN A 248 7.70 11.14 1.98
N ARG A 249 6.39 10.91 1.84
CA ARG A 249 5.38 11.97 1.90
C ARG A 249 5.22 12.54 3.29
N SER A 250 5.22 11.67 4.28
CA SER A 250 5.17 12.08 5.68
C SER A 250 6.41 12.87 6.09
N LEU A 251 7.60 12.51 5.57
CA LEU A 251 8.86 13.25 5.77
C LEU A 251 8.89 14.59 5.02
N ALA A 252 8.06 14.78 4.00
CA ALA A 252 7.94 16.06 3.29
C ALA A 252 7.10 17.11 4.05
N ALA A 253 6.44 16.73 5.13
CA ALA A 253 5.65 17.63 5.97
C ALA A 253 6.52 18.68 6.66
N LYS A 254 5.93 19.87 6.90
CA LYS A 254 6.60 21.01 7.52
C LYS A 254 7.11 20.70 8.93
N ASN A 255 6.36 19.93 9.68
CA ASN A 255 6.72 19.48 11.03
C ASN A 255 5.95 18.19 11.39
N LEU A 256 6.24 17.61 12.55
CA LEU A 256 5.62 16.39 13.04
C LEU A 256 4.09 16.54 13.20
N SER A 257 3.60 17.70 13.63
CA SER A 257 2.15 17.95 13.80
C SER A 257 1.42 17.90 12.46
N HIS A 258 1.98 18.51 11.42
CA HIS A 258 1.43 18.42 10.06
C HIS A 258 1.48 17.00 9.50
N ALA A 259 2.53 16.25 9.76
CA ALA A 259 2.63 14.85 9.35
C ALA A 259 1.58 13.96 10.07
N LYS A 260 1.38 14.15 11.38
CA LYS A 260 0.32 13.48 12.16
C LYS A 260 -1.07 13.86 11.67
N GLY A 261 -1.32 15.14 11.41
CA GLY A 261 -2.59 15.62 10.86
C GLY A 261 -2.92 15.01 9.50
N GLY A 262 -1.93 14.88 8.60
CA GLY A 262 -2.08 14.19 7.33
C GLY A 262 -2.42 12.71 7.49
N SER A 263 -1.72 12.01 8.37
CA SER A 263 -2.00 10.60 8.67
C SER A 263 -3.39 10.38 9.28
N LEU A 264 -3.84 11.29 10.16
CA LEU A 264 -5.18 11.25 10.75
C LEU A 264 -6.26 11.44 9.68
N MET A 265 -6.08 12.41 8.77
CA MET A 265 -6.97 12.61 7.63
C MET A 265 -7.06 11.36 6.77
N THR A 266 -5.92 10.74 6.44
CA THR A 266 -5.87 9.50 5.66
C THR A 266 -6.60 8.37 6.39
N SER A 267 -6.43 8.24 7.70
CA SER A 267 -7.12 7.24 8.52
C SER A 267 -8.63 7.36 8.40
N TYR A 268 -9.20 8.57 8.50
CA TYR A 268 -10.64 8.78 8.30
C TYR A 268 -11.10 8.48 6.87
N LEU A 269 -10.33 8.88 5.86
CA LEU A 269 -10.67 8.60 4.46
C LEU A 269 -10.70 7.09 4.16
N LYS A 270 -9.94 6.28 4.89
CA LYS A 270 -9.92 4.81 4.77
C LYS A 270 -11.21 4.10 5.19
N ILE A 271 -12.16 4.80 5.77
CA ILE A 271 -13.50 4.27 6.05
C ILE A 271 -14.32 4.18 4.76
N LEU A 272 -14.10 5.10 3.83
CA LEU A 272 -14.91 5.29 2.62
C LEU A 272 -14.85 4.14 1.59
N PRO A 273 -13.74 3.41 1.38
CA PRO A 273 -13.67 2.34 0.38
C PRO A 273 -14.74 1.25 0.52
N LEU A 274 -15.21 0.96 1.74
CA LEU A 274 -16.34 0.06 1.94
C LEU A 274 -17.57 0.51 1.12
N PHE A 275 -17.92 1.77 1.24
CA PHE A 275 -19.13 2.32 0.62
C PHE A 275 -18.93 2.68 -0.85
N MET A 276 -17.73 3.13 -1.23
CA MET A 276 -17.44 3.64 -2.58
C MET A 276 -16.93 2.57 -3.55
N MET A 277 -16.44 1.43 -3.05
CA MET A 277 -15.83 0.37 -3.89
C MET A 277 -16.43 -1.00 -3.60
N VAL A 278 -16.37 -1.48 -2.35
CA VAL A 278 -16.78 -2.84 -1.99
C VAL A 278 -18.29 -3.04 -2.21
N MET A 279 -19.11 -2.18 -1.63
CA MET A 279 -20.58 -2.27 -1.80
C MET A 279 -21.03 -2.03 -3.25
N PRO A 280 -20.52 -1.05 -4.01
CA PRO A 280 -20.78 -0.98 -5.45
C PRO A 280 -20.37 -2.25 -6.22
N GLY A 281 -19.26 -2.91 -5.84
CA GLY A 281 -18.90 -4.22 -6.40
C GLY A 281 -19.96 -5.28 -6.15
N MET A 282 -20.50 -5.36 -4.92
CA MET A 282 -21.61 -6.27 -4.58
C MET A 282 -22.89 -5.92 -5.36
N ILE A 283 -23.18 -4.62 -5.53
CA ILE A 283 -24.32 -4.13 -6.32
C ILE A 283 -24.15 -4.52 -7.80
N SER A 284 -22.95 -4.41 -8.35
CA SER A 284 -22.67 -4.86 -9.71
C SER A 284 -22.98 -6.34 -9.93
N ARG A 285 -22.70 -7.19 -8.93
CA ARG A 285 -23.09 -8.60 -8.97
C ARG A 285 -24.61 -8.78 -8.98
N ILE A 286 -25.36 -7.98 -8.21
CA ILE A 286 -26.83 -8.04 -8.20
C ILE A 286 -27.42 -7.68 -9.57
N LEU A 287 -26.89 -6.62 -10.19
CA LEU A 287 -27.41 -6.11 -11.46
C LEU A 287 -26.97 -6.95 -12.67
N PHE A 288 -25.76 -7.55 -12.61
CA PHE A 288 -25.15 -8.27 -13.73
C PHE A 288 -24.59 -9.65 -13.31
N PRO A 289 -25.43 -10.55 -12.75
CA PRO A 289 -24.95 -11.82 -12.18
C PRO A 289 -24.26 -12.70 -13.22
N ASP A 290 -24.77 -12.80 -14.43
CA ASP A 290 -24.21 -13.64 -15.51
C ASP A 290 -22.84 -13.21 -16.00
N LEU A 291 -22.55 -11.90 -15.90
CA LEU A 291 -21.27 -11.33 -16.35
C LEU A 291 -20.24 -11.32 -15.22
N VAL A 292 -20.62 -10.81 -14.04
CA VAL A 292 -19.70 -10.57 -12.91
C VAL A 292 -19.44 -11.86 -12.11
N ALA A 293 -20.46 -12.70 -11.96
CA ALA A 293 -20.37 -13.96 -11.21
C ALA A 293 -20.32 -15.20 -12.11
N CYS A 294 -19.81 -15.06 -13.36
CA CYS A 294 -19.72 -16.18 -14.28
C CYS A 294 -19.01 -17.38 -13.63
N ALA A 295 -19.53 -18.60 -13.86
CA ALA A 295 -19.10 -19.82 -13.21
C ALA A 295 -18.47 -20.85 -14.17
N ASP A 296 -18.64 -20.67 -15.48
CA ASP A 296 -18.08 -21.54 -16.51
C ASP A 296 -16.82 -20.93 -17.12
N ALA A 297 -15.72 -21.69 -17.13
CA ALA A 297 -14.40 -21.21 -17.57
C ALA A 297 -14.38 -20.73 -19.03
N GLU A 298 -15.12 -21.38 -19.94
CA GLU A 298 -15.16 -20.97 -21.35
C GLU A 298 -15.95 -19.69 -21.53
N ILE A 299 -17.06 -19.56 -20.78
CA ILE A 299 -17.91 -18.36 -20.81
C ILE A 299 -17.15 -17.19 -20.19
N CYS A 300 -16.51 -17.38 -19.04
CA CYS A 300 -15.70 -16.37 -18.39
C CYS A 300 -14.56 -15.88 -19.30
N ARG A 301 -13.88 -16.79 -20.00
CA ARG A 301 -12.83 -16.43 -20.97
C ARG A 301 -13.36 -15.56 -22.12
N LYS A 302 -14.59 -15.81 -22.58
CA LYS A 302 -15.22 -14.99 -23.62
C LYS A 302 -15.64 -13.61 -23.11
N ILE A 303 -16.09 -13.50 -21.85
CA ILE A 303 -16.59 -12.26 -21.25
C ILE A 303 -15.43 -11.32 -20.84
N CYS A 304 -14.43 -11.83 -20.10
CA CYS A 304 -13.40 -11.02 -19.49
C CYS A 304 -11.96 -11.48 -19.77
N GLY A 305 -11.77 -12.54 -20.56
CA GLY A 305 -10.46 -13.11 -20.86
C GLY A 305 -9.87 -13.97 -19.74
N ASN A 306 -10.49 -14.05 -18.56
CA ASN A 306 -10.00 -14.79 -17.40
C ASN A 306 -10.89 -16.03 -17.14
N PRO A 307 -10.37 -17.26 -17.23
CA PRO A 307 -11.14 -18.48 -17.02
C PRO A 307 -11.57 -18.71 -15.55
N SER A 308 -10.90 -18.06 -14.60
CA SER A 308 -11.15 -18.26 -13.17
C SER A 308 -12.31 -17.42 -12.62
N GLY A 309 -12.82 -16.44 -13.40
CA GLY A 309 -13.95 -15.59 -13.02
C GLY A 309 -13.79 -14.17 -13.56
N CYS A 310 -14.90 -13.43 -13.56
CA CYS A 310 -14.96 -12.06 -14.11
C CYS A 310 -15.29 -11.00 -13.06
N SER A 311 -15.05 -11.24 -11.78
CA SER A 311 -15.37 -10.27 -10.73
C SER A 311 -14.64 -8.92 -10.88
N ASP A 312 -13.47 -8.90 -11.50
CA ASP A 312 -12.67 -7.67 -11.71
C ASP A 312 -13.33 -6.69 -12.70
N ILE A 313 -14.30 -7.14 -13.53
CA ILE A 313 -15.07 -6.22 -14.39
C ILE A 313 -16.25 -5.55 -13.65
N ALA A 314 -16.50 -5.88 -12.39
CA ALA A 314 -17.66 -5.40 -11.64
C ALA A 314 -17.77 -3.87 -11.63
N TYR A 315 -16.70 -3.18 -11.30
CA TYR A 315 -16.71 -1.71 -11.22
C TYR A 315 -16.82 -1.03 -12.59
N PRO A 316 -16.01 -1.40 -13.61
CA PRO A 316 -16.17 -0.86 -14.96
C PRO A 316 -17.57 -1.07 -15.53
N LYS A 317 -18.12 -2.27 -15.36
CA LYS A 317 -19.48 -2.61 -15.87
C LYS A 317 -20.53 -1.72 -15.22
N LEU A 318 -20.46 -1.54 -13.91
CA LEU A 318 -21.38 -0.66 -13.18
C LEU A 318 -21.30 0.79 -13.68
N VAL A 319 -20.10 1.31 -13.94
CA VAL A 319 -19.88 2.66 -14.48
C VAL A 319 -20.52 2.82 -15.87
N ILE A 320 -20.29 1.85 -16.74
CA ILE A 320 -20.74 1.93 -18.14
C ILE A 320 -22.26 1.81 -18.26
N GLU A 321 -22.88 0.94 -17.49
CA GLU A 321 -24.32 0.67 -17.63
C GLU A 321 -25.20 1.61 -16.79
N LEU A 322 -24.75 1.96 -15.58
CA LEU A 322 -25.58 2.72 -14.65
C LEU A 322 -25.51 4.22 -14.82
N LEU A 323 -24.34 4.77 -15.20
CA LEU A 323 -24.15 6.20 -15.24
C LEU A 323 -24.55 6.82 -16.60
N PRO A 324 -25.15 8.02 -16.61
CA PRO A 324 -25.37 8.78 -17.84
C PRO A 324 -24.04 9.25 -18.46
N VAL A 325 -24.06 9.55 -19.75
CA VAL A 325 -22.86 9.81 -20.60
C VAL A 325 -21.87 10.79 -19.95
N GLY A 326 -22.33 11.93 -19.41
CA GLY A 326 -21.44 12.92 -18.77
C GLY A 326 -20.75 12.39 -17.51
N LEU A 327 -21.44 11.59 -16.68
CA LEU A 327 -20.87 11.00 -15.47
C LEU A 327 -19.93 9.82 -15.77
N ARG A 328 -20.12 9.12 -16.89
CA ARG A 328 -19.12 8.14 -17.38
C ARG A 328 -17.76 8.81 -17.63
N GLY A 329 -17.76 10.00 -18.24
CA GLY A 329 -16.55 10.81 -18.45
C GLY A 329 -15.89 11.24 -17.13
N LEU A 330 -16.68 11.60 -16.11
CA LEU A 330 -16.16 11.87 -14.77
C LEU A 330 -15.48 10.63 -14.19
N MET A 331 -16.09 9.45 -14.30
CA MET A 331 -15.50 8.20 -13.78
C MET A 331 -14.25 7.78 -14.55
N MET A 332 -14.17 8.06 -15.86
CA MET A 332 -12.91 7.90 -16.61
C MET A 332 -11.81 8.77 -16.01
N SER A 333 -12.11 10.03 -15.69
CA SER A 333 -11.16 10.93 -15.03
C SER A 333 -10.74 10.44 -13.65
N VAL A 334 -11.65 9.82 -12.88
CA VAL A 334 -11.36 9.17 -11.58
C VAL A 334 -10.34 8.06 -11.75
N MET A 335 -10.54 7.16 -12.70
CA MET A 335 -9.65 6.01 -12.93
C MET A 335 -8.27 6.45 -13.42
N ILE A 336 -8.22 7.41 -14.32
CA ILE A 336 -6.96 8.02 -14.79
C ILE A 336 -6.25 8.71 -13.61
N ALA A 337 -6.97 9.46 -12.78
CA ALA A 337 -6.41 10.13 -11.61
C ALA A 337 -5.85 9.11 -10.60
N ALA A 338 -6.57 8.03 -10.30
CA ALA A 338 -6.13 6.97 -9.39
C ALA A 338 -4.87 6.27 -9.92
N LEU A 339 -4.83 5.91 -11.20
CA LEU A 339 -3.67 5.28 -11.83
C LEU A 339 -2.46 6.21 -11.84
N MET A 340 -2.65 7.47 -12.25
CA MET A 340 -1.55 8.43 -12.29
C MET A 340 -0.98 8.75 -10.93
N SER A 341 -1.80 8.88 -9.88
CA SER A 341 -1.32 9.18 -8.52
C SER A 341 -0.45 8.06 -7.95
N SER A 342 -0.87 6.81 -8.10
CA SER A 342 -0.08 5.66 -7.62
C SER A 342 1.21 5.49 -8.41
N LEU A 343 1.17 5.54 -9.75
CA LEU A 343 2.37 5.38 -10.59
C LEU A 343 3.40 6.49 -10.36
N THR A 344 2.99 7.76 -10.31
CA THR A 344 3.94 8.87 -10.03
C THR A 344 4.57 8.75 -8.66
N SER A 345 3.80 8.26 -7.71
CA SER A 345 4.23 8.01 -6.36
C SER A 345 5.32 6.96 -6.31
N ILE A 346 5.11 5.85 -7.02
CA ILE A 346 6.07 4.74 -7.10
C ILE A 346 7.31 5.19 -7.89
N PHE A 347 7.15 5.86 -9.03
CA PHE A 347 8.28 6.36 -9.84
C PHE A 347 9.17 7.33 -9.06
N ASN A 348 8.57 8.29 -8.35
CA ASN A 348 9.33 9.23 -7.53
C ASN A 348 10.10 8.53 -6.41
N SER A 349 9.47 7.57 -5.71
CA SER A 349 10.11 6.85 -4.62
C SER A 349 11.19 5.89 -5.09
N ALA A 350 10.96 5.17 -6.20
CA ALA A 350 11.95 4.32 -6.84
C ALA A 350 13.17 5.13 -7.31
N SER A 351 12.92 6.29 -7.94
CA SER A 351 13.97 7.22 -8.34
C SER A 351 14.79 7.72 -7.15
N THR A 352 14.13 8.03 -6.02
CA THR A 352 14.80 8.46 -4.79
C THR A 352 15.71 7.35 -4.24
N ILE A 353 15.21 6.12 -4.12
CA ILE A 353 16.01 4.97 -3.64
C ILE A 353 17.19 4.72 -4.57
N PHE A 354 16.95 4.65 -5.89
CA PHE A 354 18.02 4.41 -6.85
C PHE A 354 19.11 5.47 -6.73
N THR A 355 18.73 6.73 -6.69
CA THR A 355 19.67 7.85 -6.70
C THR A 355 20.44 7.97 -5.39
N MET A 356 19.73 7.89 -4.25
CA MET A 356 20.32 8.16 -2.94
C MET A 356 21.04 6.95 -2.35
N ASP A 357 20.54 5.73 -2.61
CA ASP A 357 21.09 4.51 -2.01
C ASP A 357 22.04 3.76 -2.96
N LEU A 358 21.70 3.64 -4.26
CA LEU A 358 22.53 2.91 -5.22
C LEU A 358 23.53 3.80 -5.92
N TRP A 359 23.09 4.86 -6.62
CA TRP A 359 24.00 5.71 -7.40
C TRP A 359 25.05 6.39 -6.54
N LYS A 360 24.65 7.00 -5.43
CA LYS A 360 25.55 7.64 -4.49
C LYS A 360 26.52 6.67 -3.81
N HIS A 361 26.18 5.38 -3.73
CA HIS A 361 27.10 4.35 -3.25
C HIS A 361 28.25 4.13 -4.25
N PHE A 362 27.93 4.04 -5.56
CA PHE A 362 28.94 3.84 -6.60
C PHE A 362 29.75 5.12 -6.88
N ARG A 363 29.13 6.29 -6.76
CA ARG A 363 29.75 7.61 -6.97
C ARG A 363 29.61 8.53 -5.75
N PRO A 364 30.41 8.35 -4.68
CA PRO A 364 30.27 9.11 -3.43
C PRO A 364 30.48 10.62 -3.58
N ARG A 365 31.21 11.06 -4.62
CA ARG A 365 31.53 12.48 -4.88
C ARG A 365 30.65 13.11 -5.97
N CYS A 366 29.48 12.53 -6.27
CA CYS A 366 28.55 13.07 -7.26
C CYS A 366 27.96 14.42 -6.79
N SER A 367 27.71 15.33 -7.75
CA SER A 367 27.05 16.61 -7.47
C SER A 367 25.54 16.43 -7.28
N GLU A 368 24.88 17.37 -6.59
CA GLU A 368 23.42 17.35 -6.46
C GLU A 368 22.71 17.40 -7.83
N TRP A 369 23.28 18.11 -8.77
CA TRP A 369 22.75 18.21 -10.14
C TRP A 369 22.82 16.86 -10.87
N GLU A 370 23.94 16.12 -10.72
CA GLU A 370 24.07 14.76 -11.25
C GLU A 370 23.01 13.83 -10.67
N LEU A 371 22.78 13.88 -9.35
CA LEU A 371 21.75 13.07 -8.68
C LEU A 371 20.35 13.35 -9.24
N MET A 372 20.01 14.61 -9.52
CA MET A 372 18.72 14.96 -10.09
C MET A 372 18.56 14.47 -11.53
N ILE A 373 19.62 14.52 -12.36
CA ILE A 373 19.58 13.98 -13.74
C ILE A 373 19.41 12.47 -13.71
N VAL A 374 20.23 11.79 -12.92
CA VAL A 374 20.16 10.33 -12.78
C VAL A 374 18.78 9.89 -12.32
N GLY A 375 18.17 10.59 -11.38
CA GLY A 375 16.80 10.32 -10.95
C GLY A 375 15.77 10.42 -12.08
N ARG A 376 15.88 11.45 -12.92
CA ARG A 376 14.99 11.65 -14.08
C ARG A 376 15.19 10.57 -15.15
N VAL A 377 16.44 10.25 -15.46
CA VAL A 377 16.78 9.18 -16.42
C VAL A 377 16.27 7.83 -15.92
N PHE A 378 16.38 7.58 -14.60
CA PHE A 378 15.88 6.34 -14.01
C PHE A 378 14.35 6.22 -14.11
N VAL A 379 13.59 7.30 -13.96
CA VAL A 379 12.13 7.30 -14.19
C VAL A 379 11.81 6.87 -15.63
N LEU A 380 12.53 7.40 -16.62
CA LEU A 380 12.34 7.00 -18.03
C LEU A 380 12.69 5.52 -18.24
N LEU A 381 13.76 5.03 -17.63
CA LEU A 381 14.12 3.61 -17.67
C LEU A 381 13.02 2.73 -17.05
N LEU A 382 12.50 3.11 -15.89
CA LEU A 382 11.38 2.41 -15.24
C LEU A 382 10.15 2.35 -16.13
N THR A 383 9.84 3.44 -16.84
CA THR A 383 8.72 3.49 -17.78
C THR A 383 8.88 2.44 -18.88
N VAL A 384 10.07 2.34 -19.47
CA VAL A 384 10.35 1.32 -20.52
C VAL A 384 10.27 -0.10 -19.96
N VAL A 385 10.87 -0.35 -18.80
CA VAL A 385 10.83 -1.68 -18.16
C VAL A 385 9.39 -2.07 -17.83
N SER A 386 8.57 -1.13 -17.38
CA SER A 386 7.16 -1.36 -17.07
C SER A 386 6.35 -1.78 -18.30
N ILE A 387 6.59 -1.16 -19.46
CA ILE A 387 5.92 -1.54 -20.72
C ILE A 387 6.31 -2.96 -21.12
N LEU A 388 7.59 -3.31 -21.04
CA LEU A 388 8.08 -4.65 -21.39
C LEU A 388 7.53 -5.74 -20.48
N TRP A 389 7.09 -5.40 -19.26
CA TRP A 389 6.60 -6.34 -18.26
C TRP A 389 5.09 -6.68 -18.41
N ILE A 390 4.31 -5.90 -19.17
CA ILE A 390 2.87 -6.08 -19.36
C ILE A 390 2.47 -7.50 -19.76
N PRO A 391 3.11 -8.15 -20.77
CA PRO A 391 2.72 -9.49 -21.20
C PRO A 391 2.83 -10.53 -20.07
N LEU A 392 3.83 -10.37 -19.19
CA LEU A 392 4.05 -11.30 -18.09
C LEU A 392 2.96 -11.19 -17.01
N VAL A 393 2.50 -9.96 -16.75
CA VAL A 393 1.39 -9.71 -15.80
C VAL A 393 0.09 -10.31 -16.32
N GLN A 394 -0.19 -10.18 -17.60
CA GLN A 394 -1.37 -10.79 -18.24
C GLN A 394 -1.35 -12.32 -18.15
N ALA A 395 -0.18 -12.95 -18.34
CA ALA A 395 -0.04 -14.39 -18.28
C ALA A 395 -0.14 -14.98 -16.87
N GLY A 396 0.22 -14.20 -15.84
CA GLY A 396 0.27 -14.66 -14.44
C GLY A 396 -1.06 -14.57 -13.67
N GLN A 397 -2.11 -14.02 -14.26
CA GLN A 397 -3.37 -13.79 -13.55
C GLN A 397 -4.35 -14.95 -13.73
N GLY A 398 -4.37 -15.86 -12.76
CA GLY A 398 -5.33 -16.97 -12.69
C GLY A 398 -6.51 -16.76 -11.74
N GLY A 399 -6.66 -15.59 -11.09
CA GLY A 399 -7.67 -15.36 -10.05
C GLY A 399 -8.07 -13.89 -9.88
N GLN A 400 -8.62 -13.55 -8.73
CA GLN A 400 -8.97 -12.17 -8.38
C GLN A 400 -7.69 -11.33 -8.20
N LEU A 401 -7.61 -10.21 -8.92
CA LEU A 401 -6.46 -9.30 -8.90
C LEU A 401 -6.05 -8.87 -7.47
N PHE A 402 -7.02 -8.55 -6.64
CA PHE A 402 -6.76 -8.06 -5.28
C PHE A 402 -6.15 -9.14 -4.39
N ILE A 403 -6.64 -10.37 -4.45
CA ILE A 403 -6.10 -11.51 -3.68
C ILE A 403 -4.67 -11.83 -4.12
N TYR A 404 -4.40 -11.80 -5.43
CA TYR A 404 -3.06 -11.98 -5.99
C TYR A 404 -2.06 -10.96 -5.41
N ILE A 405 -2.43 -9.67 -5.36
CA ILE A 405 -1.58 -8.62 -4.77
C ILE A 405 -1.30 -8.90 -3.29
N GLN A 406 -2.33 -9.27 -2.54
CA GLN A 406 -2.23 -9.50 -1.10
C GLN A 406 -1.41 -10.75 -0.77
N SER A 407 -1.50 -11.80 -1.58
CA SER A 407 -0.70 -13.01 -1.40
C SER A 407 0.79 -12.74 -1.61
N ILE A 408 1.19 -12.07 -2.70
CA ILE A 408 2.58 -11.68 -2.94
C ILE A 408 3.11 -10.78 -1.81
N SER A 409 2.29 -9.83 -1.37
CA SER A 409 2.62 -8.95 -0.25
C SER A 409 2.87 -9.75 1.03
N SER A 410 2.08 -10.76 1.30
CA SER A 410 2.21 -11.65 2.45
C SER A 410 3.45 -12.55 2.42
N TYR A 411 4.05 -12.75 1.24
CA TYR A 411 5.28 -13.54 1.09
C TYR A 411 6.57 -12.71 1.14
N LEU A 412 6.54 -11.46 0.69
CA LEU A 412 7.76 -10.65 0.56
C LEU A 412 7.92 -9.59 1.65
N GLN A 413 6.85 -9.08 2.23
CA GLN A 413 6.89 -7.93 3.12
C GLN A 413 7.17 -8.26 4.60
N PRO A 414 6.74 -9.39 5.17
CA PRO A 414 6.91 -9.67 6.60
C PRO A 414 8.35 -9.61 7.10
N PRO A 415 9.37 -10.16 6.41
CA PRO A 415 10.75 -10.08 6.87
C PRO A 415 11.25 -8.66 7.00
N VAL A 416 10.86 -7.80 6.05
CA VAL A 416 11.24 -6.38 6.07
C VAL A 416 10.56 -5.66 7.23
N ALA A 417 9.24 -5.87 7.43
CA ALA A 417 8.49 -5.31 8.54
C ALA A 417 9.16 -5.62 9.89
N MET A 418 9.50 -6.89 10.11
CA MET A 418 10.09 -7.34 11.38
C MET A 418 11.47 -6.75 11.63
N VAL A 419 12.29 -6.61 10.60
CA VAL A 419 13.62 -5.95 10.74
C VAL A 419 13.48 -4.47 11.10
N PHE A 420 12.51 -3.75 10.53
CA PHE A 420 12.24 -2.36 10.92
C PHE A 420 11.69 -2.26 12.34
N ILE A 421 10.74 -3.11 12.72
CA ILE A 421 10.16 -3.13 14.08
C ILE A 421 11.27 -3.39 15.10
N LEU A 422 12.06 -4.46 14.92
CA LEU A 422 13.17 -4.77 15.82
C LEU A 422 14.25 -3.69 15.79
N GLY A 423 14.54 -3.11 14.64
CA GLY A 423 15.46 -1.98 14.50
C GLY A 423 15.02 -0.74 15.26
N CYS A 424 13.73 -0.41 15.24
CA CYS A 424 13.16 0.73 15.95
C CYS A 424 13.03 0.52 17.47
N PHE A 425 12.68 -0.70 17.92
CA PHE A 425 12.23 -0.92 19.30
C PHE A 425 13.15 -1.82 20.12
N TRP A 426 14.04 -2.61 19.50
CA TRP A 426 14.95 -3.50 20.23
C TRP A 426 16.41 -3.07 20.11
N LYS A 427 16.99 -2.62 21.23
CA LYS A 427 18.34 -2.03 21.28
C LYS A 427 19.46 -2.99 20.87
N ARG A 428 19.31 -4.29 21.19
CA ARG A 428 20.32 -5.33 20.94
C ARG A 428 20.42 -5.74 19.47
N ALA A 429 19.43 -5.44 18.63
CA ALA A 429 19.44 -5.78 17.22
C ALA A 429 20.67 -5.19 16.51
N ASN A 430 21.43 -6.06 15.84
CA ASN A 430 22.64 -5.72 15.11
C ASN A 430 22.51 -6.01 13.61
N GLU A 431 23.51 -5.58 12.83
CA GLU A 431 23.50 -5.71 11.35
C GLU A 431 23.47 -7.17 10.88
N LYS A 432 24.25 -8.06 11.54
CA LYS A 432 24.31 -9.48 11.17
C LYS A 432 22.94 -10.15 11.36
N GLY A 433 22.28 -9.87 12.49
CA GLY A 433 20.93 -10.40 12.79
C GLY A 433 19.90 -9.87 11.78
N ALA A 434 19.87 -8.56 11.54
CA ALA A 434 18.94 -7.94 10.59
C ALA A 434 19.14 -8.47 9.16
N PHE A 435 20.39 -8.62 8.71
CA PHE A 435 20.70 -9.11 7.37
C PHE A 435 20.26 -10.58 7.18
N TRP A 436 20.61 -11.46 8.10
CA TRP A 436 20.22 -12.87 7.99
C TRP A 436 18.72 -13.09 8.18
N GLY A 437 18.07 -12.29 9.05
CA GLY A 437 16.60 -12.30 9.17
C GLY A 437 15.89 -11.93 7.87
N LEU A 438 16.41 -10.91 7.14
CA LEU A 438 15.92 -10.58 5.81
C LEU A 438 16.15 -11.69 4.80
N VAL A 439 17.40 -12.21 4.71
CA VAL A 439 17.76 -13.22 3.69
C VAL A 439 16.95 -14.50 3.88
N ILE A 440 16.90 -15.05 5.09
CA ILE A 440 16.19 -16.31 5.37
C ILE A 440 14.68 -16.12 5.17
N GLY A 441 14.13 -15.03 5.69
CA GLY A 441 12.70 -14.74 5.52
C GLY A 441 12.31 -14.55 4.06
N LEU A 442 13.08 -13.79 3.30
CA LEU A 442 12.80 -13.60 1.87
C LEU A 442 12.99 -14.87 1.06
N LEU A 443 13.98 -15.69 1.37
CA LEU A 443 14.17 -16.98 0.68
C LEU A 443 12.94 -17.88 0.86
N LEU A 444 12.42 -18.00 2.08
CA LEU A 444 11.20 -18.76 2.36
C LEU A 444 9.97 -18.15 1.67
N GLY A 445 9.87 -16.82 1.65
CA GLY A 445 8.80 -16.12 0.94
C GLY A 445 8.84 -16.36 -0.57
N VAL A 446 10.02 -16.29 -1.18
CA VAL A 446 10.21 -16.56 -2.62
C VAL A 446 9.92 -18.03 -2.95
N ILE A 447 10.34 -18.98 -2.11
CA ILE A 447 9.99 -20.40 -2.28
C ILE A 447 8.47 -20.58 -2.31
N ARG A 448 7.75 -19.95 -1.38
CA ARG A 448 6.28 -20.00 -1.34
C ARG A 448 5.66 -19.37 -2.58
N LEU A 449 6.16 -18.20 -3.00
CA LEU A 449 5.71 -17.53 -4.21
C LEU A 449 5.88 -18.41 -5.45
N VAL A 450 7.02 -19.06 -5.60
CA VAL A 450 7.29 -19.97 -6.72
C VAL A 450 6.37 -21.20 -6.69
N LEU A 451 6.10 -21.74 -5.50
CA LEU A 451 5.14 -22.85 -5.34
C LEU A 451 3.72 -22.45 -5.75
N ASP A 452 3.26 -21.25 -5.41
CA ASP A 452 1.94 -20.76 -5.82
C ASP A 452 1.85 -20.53 -7.34
N PHE A 453 2.95 -20.15 -7.99
CA PHE A 453 2.99 -20.05 -9.46
C PHE A 453 2.99 -21.42 -10.17
N ILE A 454 3.70 -22.40 -9.61
CA ILE A 454 3.76 -23.76 -10.18
C ILE A 454 2.44 -24.50 -9.97
N TYR A 455 1.78 -24.26 -8.82
CA TYR A 455 0.53 -24.92 -8.43
C TYR A 455 -0.57 -23.87 -8.25
N PRO A 456 -1.13 -23.31 -9.34
CA PRO A 456 -2.19 -22.32 -9.27
C PRO A 456 -3.44 -22.89 -8.62
N GLU A 457 -4.29 -22.00 -8.14
CA GLU A 457 -5.59 -22.38 -7.58
C GLU A 457 -6.46 -23.08 -8.64
N PRO A 458 -7.04 -24.25 -8.32
CA PRO A 458 -7.87 -24.98 -9.28
C PRO A 458 -9.12 -24.18 -9.63
N GLN A 459 -9.62 -24.38 -10.84
CA GLN A 459 -10.89 -23.80 -11.24
C GLN A 459 -12.04 -24.41 -10.44
N CYS A 460 -13.14 -23.67 -10.34
CA CYS A 460 -14.28 -24.14 -9.59
C CYS A 460 -14.82 -25.46 -10.16
N GLY A 461 -14.93 -26.47 -9.31
CA GLY A 461 -15.36 -27.83 -9.70
C GLY A 461 -14.22 -28.79 -10.08
N GLU A 462 -12.98 -28.32 -10.11
CA GLU A 462 -11.81 -29.19 -10.29
C GLU A 462 -11.27 -29.73 -8.96
N THR A 463 -10.65 -30.91 -9.03
CA THR A 463 -9.99 -31.50 -7.84
C THR A 463 -8.70 -30.75 -7.53
N ASP A 464 -8.54 -30.35 -6.28
CA ASP A 464 -7.35 -29.64 -5.82
C ASP A 464 -6.15 -30.60 -5.61
N LEU A 465 -5.22 -30.59 -6.55
CA LEU A 465 -3.99 -31.38 -6.56
C LEU A 465 -2.78 -30.65 -5.97
N ARG A 466 -2.96 -29.46 -5.39
CA ARG A 466 -1.86 -28.69 -4.80
C ARG A 466 -1.20 -29.42 -3.63
N PRO A 467 0.12 -29.25 -3.43
CA PRO A 467 0.82 -29.79 -2.26
C PRO A 467 0.18 -29.29 -0.95
N GLY A 468 0.19 -30.12 0.11
CA GLY A 468 -0.47 -29.80 1.38
C GLY A 468 -0.07 -28.44 1.99
N VAL A 469 1.18 -28.03 1.83
CA VAL A 469 1.66 -26.72 2.32
C VAL A 469 0.98 -25.56 1.57
N VAL A 470 0.69 -25.72 0.28
CA VAL A 470 0.00 -24.70 -0.53
C VAL A 470 -1.49 -24.73 -0.28
N LYS A 471 -2.08 -25.93 -0.18
CA LYS A 471 -3.51 -26.15 -0.02
C LYS A 471 -4.06 -25.75 1.34
N TYR A 472 -3.37 -26.16 2.44
CA TYR A 472 -3.90 -25.98 3.80
C TYR A 472 -3.36 -24.76 4.53
N MET A 473 -2.26 -24.14 4.04
CA MET A 473 -1.70 -22.95 4.65
C MET A 473 -2.11 -21.69 3.88
N HIS A 474 -3.12 -21.01 4.37
CA HIS A 474 -3.58 -19.75 3.82
C HIS A 474 -2.46 -18.69 3.84
N TYR A 475 -2.38 -17.81 2.81
CA TYR A 475 -1.30 -16.81 2.68
C TYR A 475 -1.17 -15.87 3.90
N LEU A 476 -2.29 -15.53 4.56
CA LEU A 476 -2.27 -14.73 5.79
C LEU A 476 -1.62 -15.46 6.96
N TYR A 477 -1.86 -16.76 7.12
CA TYR A 477 -1.18 -17.57 8.13
C TYR A 477 0.31 -17.75 7.82
N PHE A 478 0.64 -17.93 6.53
CA PHE A 478 2.03 -17.99 6.10
C PHE A 478 2.78 -16.69 6.43
N SER A 479 2.14 -15.52 6.26
CA SER A 479 2.69 -14.23 6.68
C SER A 479 3.07 -14.21 8.16
N MET A 480 2.23 -14.77 9.05
CA MET A 480 2.51 -14.87 10.49
C MET A 480 3.72 -15.77 10.77
N VAL A 481 3.76 -16.95 10.13
CA VAL A 481 4.88 -17.90 10.26
C VAL A 481 6.18 -17.26 9.77
N LEU A 482 6.12 -16.59 8.63
CA LEU A 482 7.28 -15.92 8.04
C LEU A 482 7.81 -14.79 8.94
N ALA A 483 6.92 -14.00 9.52
CA ALA A 483 7.28 -12.97 10.48
C ALA A 483 7.91 -13.57 11.76
N ALA A 484 7.36 -14.68 12.27
CA ALA A 484 7.91 -15.37 13.43
C ALA A 484 9.31 -15.92 13.16
N ILE A 485 9.53 -16.59 12.02
CA ILE A 485 10.85 -17.11 11.61
C ILE A 485 11.86 -15.98 11.45
N SER A 486 11.47 -14.91 10.75
CA SER A 486 12.34 -13.73 10.56
C SER A 486 12.72 -13.08 11.89
N THR A 487 11.75 -12.90 12.78
CA THR A 487 11.97 -12.38 14.12
C THR A 487 12.92 -13.26 14.93
N LEU A 488 12.66 -14.57 14.97
CA LEU A 488 13.49 -15.53 15.69
C LEU A 488 14.93 -15.51 15.16
N THR A 489 15.10 -15.47 13.83
CA THR A 489 16.43 -15.39 13.20
C THR A 489 17.16 -14.11 13.63
N VAL A 490 16.50 -12.95 13.60
CA VAL A 490 17.09 -11.69 14.05
C VAL A 490 17.49 -11.77 15.52
N LEU A 491 16.61 -12.31 16.39
CA LEU A 491 16.87 -12.45 17.81
C LEU A 491 18.07 -13.36 18.06
N VAL A 492 18.08 -14.58 17.54
CA VAL A 492 19.13 -15.57 17.76
C VAL A 492 20.48 -15.06 17.23
N VAL A 493 20.54 -14.59 15.99
CA VAL A 493 21.81 -14.12 15.41
C VAL A 493 22.31 -12.86 16.12
N SER A 494 21.43 -11.93 16.51
CA SER A 494 21.86 -10.74 17.26
C SER A 494 22.34 -11.06 18.68
N MET A 495 21.81 -12.09 19.31
CA MET A 495 22.28 -12.54 20.65
C MET A 495 23.63 -13.24 20.57
N LEU A 496 23.87 -14.03 19.52
CA LEU A 496 25.11 -14.78 19.30
C LEU A 496 26.26 -13.94 18.73
N THR A 497 25.98 -12.72 18.29
CA THR A 497 26.97 -11.83 17.65
C THR A 497 27.19 -10.57 18.48
N GLU A 498 28.24 -9.80 18.14
CA GLU A 498 28.61 -8.58 18.83
C GLU A 498 27.48 -7.56 18.92
N PRO A 499 27.29 -6.86 20.05
CA PRO A 499 26.29 -5.82 20.20
C PRO A 499 26.55 -4.65 19.24
N PRO A 500 25.51 -3.90 18.84
CA PRO A 500 25.70 -2.66 18.11
C PRO A 500 26.42 -1.63 18.99
N THR A 501 27.15 -0.70 18.37
CA THR A 501 27.82 0.39 19.08
C THR A 501 26.79 1.33 19.72
N GLU A 502 27.14 2.00 20.82
CA GLU A 502 26.23 2.95 21.48
C GLU A 502 25.76 4.07 20.55
N GLU A 503 26.58 4.50 19.62
CA GLU A 503 26.25 5.54 18.67
C GLU A 503 25.09 5.12 17.74
N MET A 504 25.11 3.88 17.25
CA MET A 504 24.04 3.31 16.42
C MET A 504 22.71 3.18 17.17
N VAL A 505 22.76 2.97 18.48
CA VAL A 505 21.58 2.85 19.35
C VAL A 505 21.07 4.22 19.77
N ARG A 506 21.94 5.18 20.05
CA ARG A 506 21.54 6.51 20.55
C ARG A 506 20.63 7.27 19.58
N HIS A 507 20.87 7.22 18.27
CA HIS A 507 20.10 7.99 17.29
C HIS A 507 18.59 7.68 17.27
N PRO A 508 18.14 6.43 17.10
CA PRO A 508 16.71 6.12 17.08
C PRO A 508 16.03 6.22 18.45
N PHE A 509 16.74 5.82 19.52
CA PHE A 509 16.17 5.81 20.89
C PHE A 509 16.19 7.19 21.57
N ARG A 510 16.95 8.14 21.08
CA ARG A 510 17.03 9.49 21.64
C ARG A 510 15.69 10.19 21.66
N PHE A 511 14.89 10.03 20.62
CA PHE A 511 13.55 10.62 20.53
C PHE A 511 12.56 9.99 21.54
N LEU A 512 12.62 8.67 21.73
CA LEU A 512 11.75 7.96 22.68
C LEU A 512 12.06 8.34 24.14
N LEU A 513 13.28 8.77 24.41
CA LEU A 513 13.78 9.14 25.75
C LEU A 513 13.63 10.65 26.04
N MET A 514 13.19 11.46 25.09
CA MET A 514 13.02 12.91 25.31
C MET A 514 11.78 13.23 26.14
N PRO A 515 11.86 14.22 27.07
CA PRO A 515 10.70 14.80 27.73
C PRO A 515 9.66 15.30 26.72
N ARG A 516 8.40 15.24 27.10
CA ARG A 516 7.27 15.63 26.22
C ARG A 516 7.41 17.06 25.69
N GLU A 517 7.84 18.00 26.54
CA GLU A 517 8.05 19.41 26.21
C GLU A 517 9.13 19.63 25.13
N VAL A 518 10.25 18.92 25.21
CA VAL A 518 11.33 18.99 24.23
C VAL A 518 10.94 18.31 22.92
N ARG A 519 10.13 17.26 22.99
CA ARG A 519 9.60 16.52 21.85
C ARG A 519 8.60 17.36 21.05
N ASP A 520 7.80 18.17 21.72
CA ASP A 520 6.81 19.06 21.09
C ASP A 520 7.49 20.29 20.47
N GLN A 521 8.59 20.78 21.07
CA GLN A 521 9.43 21.84 20.48
C GLN A 521 10.17 21.40 19.22
N LEU A 522 10.60 20.14 19.12
CA LEU A 522 11.20 19.57 17.90
C LEU A 522 10.18 19.47 16.75
N GLY A 523 8.89 19.41 17.05
CA GLY A 523 7.81 19.50 16.07
C GLY A 523 7.62 20.91 15.49
N SER A 524 8.12 21.95 16.13
CA SER A 524 7.93 23.36 15.74
C SER A 524 9.15 24.04 15.12
N SER A 525 10.36 23.45 15.19
CA SER A 525 11.61 24.06 14.71
C SER A 525 12.28 23.26 13.58
N PRO A 526 12.90 23.90 12.58
CA PRO A 526 13.69 23.19 11.59
C PRO A 526 14.94 22.55 12.22
N PRO A 527 15.44 21.42 11.69
CA PRO A 527 16.42 20.55 12.37
C PRO A 527 17.87 21.07 12.49
N SER A 528 18.13 22.36 12.28
CA SER A 528 19.50 22.89 12.23
C SER A 528 20.08 23.33 13.57
N GLN A 529 19.34 23.40 14.66
CA GLN A 529 19.87 23.88 15.96
C GLN A 529 19.16 23.31 17.19
N ALA A 530 19.02 21.99 17.33
CA ALA A 530 18.59 21.42 18.59
C ALA A 530 19.82 20.93 19.41
N GLN A 531 20.28 21.71 20.38
CA GLN A 531 21.16 21.23 21.45
C GLN A 531 20.37 20.32 22.38
N PHE A 532 20.84 19.08 22.52
CA PHE A 532 20.14 17.99 23.20
C PHE A 532 20.59 17.85 24.64
N PHE A 533 19.66 17.91 25.58
CA PHE A 533 19.87 17.46 26.97
C PHE A 533 19.38 16.01 27.16
N LEU A 534 20.22 15.22 27.81
CA LEU A 534 19.97 13.81 28.16
C LEU A 534 19.22 13.71 29.49
N ILE A 535 18.14 12.92 29.50
CA ILE A 535 17.58 12.38 30.75
C ILE A 535 17.55 10.86 30.64
N SER A 536 18.24 10.19 31.57
CA SER A 536 18.26 8.75 31.78
C SER A 536 17.06 8.34 32.66
N ASN A 537 16.49 7.17 32.37
CA ASN A 537 15.49 6.42 33.13
C ASN A 537 14.02 6.68 32.78
N LEU A 538 13.50 5.80 31.92
CA LEU A 538 12.10 5.42 31.92
C LEU A 538 11.97 3.92 31.67
N ASN A 539 11.39 3.25 32.68
CA ASN A 539 11.15 1.81 32.70
C ASN A 539 10.09 1.36 31.66
N LEU A 540 10.38 0.27 30.97
CA LEU A 540 9.55 -0.34 29.92
C LEU A 540 8.18 -0.87 30.40
N SER A 541 7.89 -0.85 31.69
CA SER A 541 6.64 -1.38 32.26
C SER A 541 5.41 -0.50 32.06
N SER A 542 5.57 0.75 31.62
CA SER A 542 4.44 1.68 31.39
C SER A 542 3.85 1.61 29.98
N PHE A 543 4.39 0.79 29.08
CA PHE A 543 4.01 0.79 27.66
C PHE A 543 2.79 -0.08 27.33
N MET A 544 2.39 -0.97 28.23
CA MET A 544 1.24 -1.87 28.02
C MET A 544 -0.10 -1.35 28.57
N LEU A 545 -0.14 -0.19 29.17
CA LEU A 545 -1.33 0.34 29.88
C LEU A 545 -1.99 1.57 29.24
N CYS A 546 -1.65 1.94 28.02
CA CYS A 546 -2.21 3.13 27.35
C CYS A 546 -3.26 2.80 26.28
N SER A 547 -4.22 1.91 26.59
CA SER A 547 -5.43 1.71 25.79
C SER A 547 -6.63 2.54 26.23
N SER A 548 -6.45 3.50 27.16
CA SER A 548 -7.50 4.45 27.55
C SER A 548 -7.01 5.88 27.36
N LEU A 549 -7.08 6.38 26.13
CA LEU A 549 -6.88 7.79 25.83
C LEU A 549 -8.20 8.46 25.50
N SER A 550 -8.71 9.17 26.50
CA SER A 550 -9.74 10.19 26.32
C SER A 550 -9.22 11.30 25.41
N VAL A 551 -9.93 11.54 24.34
CA VAL A 551 -9.78 12.72 23.50
C VAL A 551 -10.24 13.93 24.31
N ARG A 552 -9.33 14.83 24.69
CA ARG A 552 -9.71 16.17 25.14
C ARG A 552 -9.80 17.10 23.92
N PRO A 553 -10.89 17.87 23.79
CA PRO A 553 -11.00 18.85 22.72
C PRO A 553 -10.00 20.00 22.93
N ILE A 554 -9.47 20.53 21.84
CA ILE A 554 -8.69 21.75 21.80
C ILE A 554 -9.67 22.91 22.08
N VAL A 555 -9.55 23.50 23.24
CA VAL A 555 -10.21 24.79 23.54
C VAL A 555 -9.16 25.87 23.30
N ASP A 556 -9.45 26.75 22.35
CA ASP A 556 -8.76 28.02 22.17
C ASP A 556 -8.90 28.86 23.43
N THR A 557 -7.80 29.28 24.01
CA THR A 557 -7.77 30.41 24.96
C THR A 557 -6.91 31.50 24.35
N GLU A 558 -7.55 32.35 23.56
CA GLU A 558 -7.14 33.75 23.45
C GLU A 558 -7.71 34.53 24.62
N ASN A 559 -6.88 35.50 25.09
CA ASN A 559 -7.16 36.62 25.98
C ASN A 559 -7.24 36.36 27.48
N ILE A 560 -6.21 36.87 28.17
CA ILE A 560 -6.37 37.81 29.30
C ILE A 560 -5.08 38.66 29.42
N PRO A 561 -5.17 40.00 29.48
CA PRO A 561 -4.05 40.89 29.70
C PRO A 561 -3.85 41.16 31.21
N LEU A 562 -2.61 41.18 31.67
CA LEU A 562 -1.92 42.00 32.66
C LEU A 562 -0.65 41.33 33.14
#